data_f3d5bcb13ef92403bcd3fc55b8fe0031
#
_entry.id   f3d5bcb13ef92403bcd3fc55b8fe0031
#
_cell.length_a   1.000
_cell.length_b   1.000
_cell.length_c   1.000
_cell.angle_alpha   90.00
_cell.angle_beta   90.00
_cell.angle_gamma   90.00
#
_symmetry.space_group_name_H-M   'P 1'
#
loop_
_entity.id
_entity.type
_entity.pdbx_description
1 polymer ?
#
loop_
_entity_poly.entity_id
_entity_poly.type
_entity_poly.pdbx_seq_one_letter_code
_entity_poly.pdbx_strand_id
1 'polypeptide(L)'
;MANYRNAGKFDDDQIFKTSDELFAAWKLEDNEPEITVMKIIIKGKDRDITYDLFDEYDTRLNFTSMSRTTGFTATATVNILLKKLFNKKGVFPPELLGSHLDCTEFLNTYLKERKIQINQKINKF
;
A
#
# COMPACT_ATOMS: atom_id res chain seq x y z
N MET A 1 -15.64 14.81 7.13
CA MET A 1 -15.38 14.17 8.46
C MET A 1 -15.73 15.08 9.63
N ALA A 2 -15.26 16.36 9.72
CA ALA A 2 -15.60 17.26 10.82
C ALA A 2 -17.13 17.42 11.05
N ASN A 3 -17.91 17.58 9.98
CA ASN A 3 -19.37 17.72 10.07
C ASN A 3 -20.06 16.49 10.67
N TYR A 4 -19.58 15.27 10.37
CA TYR A 4 -20.14 14.03 10.92
C TYR A 4 -19.89 13.90 12.41
N ARG A 5 -18.68 14.29 12.87
CA ARG A 5 -18.33 14.29 14.32
C ARG A 5 -19.21 15.29 15.08
N ASN A 6 -19.36 16.51 14.58
CA ASN A 6 -20.18 17.54 15.20
C ASN A 6 -21.68 17.19 15.25
N ALA A 7 -22.14 16.31 14.35
CA ALA A 7 -23.51 15.81 14.30
C ALA A 7 -23.72 14.51 15.11
N GLY A 8 -22.73 14.08 15.93
CA GLY A 8 -22.82 12.87 16.75
C GLY A 8 -22.90 11.55 15.95
N LYS A 9 -22.57 11.57 14.66
CA LYS A 9 -22.69 10.40 13.78
C LYS A 9 -21.69 9.27 14.08
N PHE A 10 -20.69 9.55 14.91
CA PHE A 10 -19.72 8.54 15.38
C PHE A 10 -19.95 8.12 16.83
N ASP A 11 -21.08 8.51 17.44
CA ASP A 11 -21.47 8.03 18.76
C ASP A 11 -21.87 6.55 18.69
N ASP A 12 -21.71 5.81 19.79
CA ASP A 12 -21.84 4.34 19.82
C ASP A 12 -23.18 3.83 19.31
N ASP A 13 -24.27 4.58 19.50
CA ASP A 13 -25.61 4.27 19.03
C ASP A 13 -25.85 4.60 17.53
N GLN A 14 -25.00 5.43 16.92
CA GLN A 14 -25.13 5.88 15.53
C GLN A 14 -24.09 5.28 14.59
N ILE A 15 -22.99 4.74 15.12
CA ILE A 15 -21.82 4.35 14.31
C ILE A 15 -22.13 3.30 13.26
N PHE A 16 -22.96 2.30 13.59
CA PHE A 16 -23.33 1.26 12.63
C PHE A 16 -24.12 1.82 11.45
N LYS A 17 -25.14 2.64 11.74
CA LYS A 17 -25.94 3.31 10.70
C LYS A 17 -25.09 4.23 9.83
N THR A 18 -24.20 4.99 10.45
CA THR A 18 -23.28 5.88 9.73
C THR A 18 -22.30 5.07 8.87
N SER A 19 -21.83 3.92 9.34
CA SER A 19 -20.97 3.03 8.56
C SER A 19 -21.70 2.49 7.33
N ASP A 20 -22.94 2.05 7.47
CA ASP A 20 -23.75 1.57 6.34
C ASP A 20 -23.98 2.67 5.29
N GLU A 21 -24.31 3.90 5.74
CA GLU A 21 -24.44 5.07 4.86
C GLU A 21 -23.13 5.34 4.08
N LEU A 22 -21.99 5.29 4.78
CA LEU A 22 -20.67 5.55 4.17
C LEU A 22 -20.24 4.44 3.24
N PHE A 23 -20.46 3.17 3.60
CA PHE A 23 -20.12 2.03 2.73
C PHE A 23 -20.92 2.05 1.45
N ALA A 24 -22.22 2.39 1.52
CA ALA A 24 -23.05 2.55 0.34
C ALA A 24 -22.55 3.70 -0.57
N ALA A 25 -22.12 4.83 0.03
CA ALA A 25 -21.63 5.98 -0.70
C ALA A 25 -20.21 5.81 -1.28
N TRP A 26 -19.40 4.93 -0.68
CA TRP A 26 -18.00 4.69 -1.07
C TRP A 26 -17.78 3.39 -1.84
N LYS A 27 -18.87 2.67 -2.10
CA LYS A 27 -18.79 1.46 -2.91
C LYS A 27 -18.34 1.83 -4.32
N LEU A 28 -17.21 1.22 -4.73
CA LEU A 28 -16.75 1.34 -6.11
C LEU A 28 -17.68 0.57 -7.04
N GLU A 29 -17.98 1.15 -8.19
CA GLU A 29 -18.68 0.46 -9.28
C GLU A 29 -17.73 -0.54 -9.97
N ASP A 30 -18.31 -1.53 -10.64
CA ASP A 30 -17.51 -2.50 -11.39
C ASP A 30 -16.73 -1.78 -12.50
N ASN A 31 -15.41 -2.00 -12.53
CA ASN A 31 -14.48 -1.37 -13.47
C ASN A 31 -14.32 0.15 -13.31
N GLU A 32 -14.68 0.71 -12.16
CA GLU A 32 -14.46 2.13 -11.88
C GLU A 32 -12.95 2.40 -11.79
N PRO A 33 -12.41 3.37 -12.57
CA PRO A 33 -10.99 3.76 -12.48
C PRO A 33 -10.69 4.33 -11.11
N GLU A 34 -9.66 3.79 -10.45
CA GLU A 34 -9.21 4.25 -9.15
C GLU A 34 -7.67 4.38 -9.12
N ILE A 35 -7.16 5.08 -8.13
CA ILE A 35 -5.73 5.30 -7.95
C ILE A 35 -5.30 4.90 -6.54
N THR A 36 -4.07 4.43 -6.42
CA THR A 36 -3.38 4.23 -5.14
C THR A 36 -2.24 5.24 -5.02
N VAL A 37 -2.25 6.03 -3.94
CA VAL A 37 -1.18 6.97 -3.61
C VAL A 37 -0.63 6.62 -2.24
N MET A 38 0.69 6.46 -2.14
CA MET A 38 1.38 6.28 -0.85
C MET A 38 2.55 7.25 -0.77
N LYS A 39 2.69 7.92 0.35
CA LYS A 39 3.84 8.76 0.66
C LYS A 39 4.39 8.41 2.04
N ILE A 40 5.68 8.07 2.11
CA ILE A 40 6.39 7.80 3.35
C ILE A 40 7.49 8.84 3.49
N ILE A 41 7.54 9.52 4.63
CA ILE A 41 8.56 10.52 4.95
C ILE A 41 9.30 10.05 6.20
N ILE A 42 10.60 9.82 6.05
CA ILE A 42 11.51 9.45 7.14
C ILE A 42 12.40 10.66 7.41
N LYS A 43 12.27 11.24 8.60
CA LYS A 43 13.09 12.38 9.03
C LYS A 43 14.30 11.90 9.82
N GLY A 44 15.49 12.26 9.36
CA GLY A 44 16.76 11.96 10.01
C GLY A 44 17.48 13.21 10.52
N LYS A 45 18.64 13.04 11.14
CA LYS A 45 19.47 14.16 11.63
C LYS A 45 20.16 14.90 10.48
N ASP A 46 20.66 14.17 9.49
CA ASP A 46 21.49 14.69 8.40
C ASP A 46 20.77 14.65 7.04
N ARG A 47 19.61 13.99 6.98
CA ARG A 47 18.85 13.85 5.74
C ARG A 47 17.42 13.39 6.01
N ASP A 48 16.51 13.82 5.15
CA ASP A 48 15.16 13.28 5.03
C ASP A 48 15.07 12.36 3.81
N ILE A 49 14.33 11.26 3.94
CA ILE A 49 14.07 10.33 2.85
C ILE A 49 12.57 10.30 2.61
N THR A 50 12.16 10.51 1.37
CA THR A 50 10.75 10.40 0.96
C THR A 50 10.61 9.28 -0.06
N TYR A 51 9.61 8.43 0.15
CA TYR A 51 9.16 7.45 -0.84
C TYR A 51 7.77 7.86 -1.31
N ASP A 52 7.60 7.94 -2.62
CA ASP A 52 6.34 8.24 -3.30
C ASP A 52 5.97 7.05 -4.20
N LEU A 53 4.76 6.49 -4.02
CA LEU A 53 4.15 5.52 -4.92
C LEU A 53 2.89 6.14 -5.50
N PHE A 54 2.70 5.92 -6.79
CA PHE A 54 1.48 6.19 -7.52
C PHE A 54 1.21 5.01 -8.43
N ASP A 55 0.00 4.45 -8.37
CA ASP A 55 -0.48 3.42 -9.29
C ASP A 55 -1.93 3.72 -9.67
N GLU A 56 -2.34 3.30 -10.86
CA GLU A 56 -3.67 3.52 -11.39
C GLU A 56 -4.26 2.23 -11.94
N TYR A 57 -5.58 2.23 -12.11
CA TYR A 57 -6.33 1.13 -12.71
C TYR A 57 -5.73 0.72 -14.06
N ASP A 58 -5.42 -0.55 -14.23
CA ASP A 58 -4.94 -1.11 -15.50
C ASP A 58 -6.12 -1.51 -16.39
N THR A 59 -6.51 -0.64 -17.31
CA THR A 59 -7.64 -0.87 -18.23
C THR A 59 -7.45 -2.06 -19.15
N ARG A 60 -6.19 -2.44 -19.44
CA ARG A 60 -5.89 -3.57 -20.32
C ARG A 60 -6.09 -4.92 -19.61
N LEU A 61 -5.70 -5.01 -18.34
CA LEU A 61 -5.81 -6.22 -17.54
C LEU A 61 -7.07 -6.25 -16.67
N ASN A 62 -7.80 -5.15 -16.62
CA ASN A 62 -8.96 -4.96 -15.76
C ASN A 62 -8.62 -5.17 -14.28
N PHE A 63 -7.48 -4.62 -13.85
CA PHE A 63 -7.01 -4.71 -12.48
C PHE A 63 -7.03 -3.36 -11.80
N THR A 64 -7.63 -3.32 -10.61
CA THR A 64 -7.59 -2.13 -9.76
C THR A 64 -6.17 -1.85 -9.29
N SER A 65 -5.81 -0.58 -9.03
CA SER A 65 -4.49 -0.22 -8.51
C SER A 65 -4.27 -0.86 -7.13
N MET A 66 -5.32 -0.96 -6.32
CA MET A 66 -5.26 -1.63 -5.02
C MET A 66 -4.96 -3.14 -5.18
N SER A 67 -5.61 -3.84 -6.12
CA SER A 67 -5.33 -5.26 -6.37
C SER A 67 -3.93 -5.47 -6.95
N ARG A 68 -3.44 -4.53 -7.77
CA ARG A 68 -2.08 -4.56 -8.32
C ARG A 68 -1.03 -4.38 -7.21
N THR A 69 -1.13 -3.30 -6.43
CA THR A 69 -0.15 -2.98 -5.37
C THR A 69 -0.14 -4.04 -4.28
N THR A 70 -1.31 -4.52 -3.85
CA THR A 70 -1.43 -5.56 -2.81
C THR A 70 -1.06 -6.95 -3.34
N GLY A 71 -1.66 -7.35 -4.46
CA GLY A 71 -1.49 -8.69 -5.03
C GLY A 71 -0.07 -8.94 -5.52
N PHE A 72 0.57 -7.97 -6.19
CA PHE A 72 1.95 -8.14 -6.63
C PHE A 72 2.96 -8.09 -5.48
N THR A 73 2.69 -7.35 -4.40
CA THR A 73 3.50 -7.42 -3.18
C THR A 73 3.40 -8.79 -2.52
N ALA A 74 2.20 -9.35 -2.42
CA ALA A 74 1.99 -10.68 -1.88
C ALA A 74 2.69 -11.76 -2.72
N THR A 75 2.55 -11.72 -4.04
CA THR A 75 3.19 -12.69 -4.95
C THR A 75 4.72 -12.53 -4.98
N ALA A 76 5.24 -11.30 -4.86
CA ALA A 76 6.68 -11.07 -4.69
C ALA A 76 7.20 -11.74 -3.40
N THR A 77 6.46 -11.60 -2.30
CA THR A 77 6.83 -12.23 -1.01
C THR A 77 6.86 -13.76 -1.13
N VAL A 78 5.89 -14.37 -1.80
CA VAL A 78 5.91 -15.82 -2.10
C VAL A 78 7.17 -16.20 -2.88
N ASN A 79 7.54 -15.42 -3.90
CA ASN A 79 8.74 -15.67 -4.70
C ASN A 79 10.03 -15.51 -3.89
N ILE A 80 10.10 -14.55 -2.95
CA ILE A 80 11.22 -14.40 -2.01
C ILE A 80 11.43 -15.69 -1.22
N LEU A 81 10.35 -16.29 -0.72
CA LEU A 81 10.40 -17.56 0.02
C LEU A 81 10.82 -18.74 -0.88
N LEU A 82 10.24 -18.86 -2.08
CA LEU A 82 10.59 -19.92 -3.04
C LEU A 82 12.05 -19.84 -3.48
N LYS A 83 12.58 -18.65 -3.66
CA LYS A 83 13.99 -18.41 -4.00
C LYS A 83 14.93 -18.52 -2.79
N LYS A 84 14.39 -18.80 -1.60
CA LYS A 84 15.14 -18.91 -0.34
C LYS A 84 15.94 -17.66 0.03
N LEU A 85 15.50 -16.48 -0.41
CA LEU A 85 16.07 -15.19 0.00
C LEU A 85 15.76 -14.89 1.47
N PHE A 86 14.66 -15.47 1.99
CA PHE A 86 14.28 -15.42 3.39
C PHE A 86 13.94 -16.84 3.88
N ASN A 87 14.69 -17.33 4.89
CA ASN A 87 14.64 -18.74 5.32
C ASN A 87 14.14 -18.95 6.76
N LYS A 88 13.79 -17.87 7.47
CA LYS A 88 13.26 -17.98 8.85
C LYS A 88 11.89 -18.64 8.83
N LYS A 89 11.63 -19.54 9.79
CA LYS A 89 10.33 -20.19 9.97
C LYS A 89 9.54 -19.49 11.06
N GLY A 90 8.24 -19.33 10.86
CA GLY A 90 7.33 -18.69 11.82
C GLY A 90 6.46 -17.61 11.18
N VAL A 91 5.80 -16.82 12.03
CA VAL A 91 5.03 -15.64 11.61
C VAL A 91 5.90 -14.41 11.89
N PHE A 92 6.13 -13.60 10.87
CA PHE A 92 6.96 -12.41 10.96
C PHE A 92 6.25 -11.20 10.35
N PRO A 93 6.44 -10.00 10.90
CA PRO A 93 5.96 -8.78 10.27
C PRO A 93 6.78 -8.47 8.99
N PRO A 94 6.17 -7.82 7.98
CA PRO A 94 6.83 -7.49 6.70
C PRO A 94 8.12 -6.68 6.86
N GLU A 95 8.23 -5.87 7.90
CA GLU A 95 9.39 -5.04 8.22
C GLU A 95 10.67 -5.89 8.41
N LEU A 96 10.50 -7.13 8.85
CA LEU A 96 11.63 -8.04 8.99
C LEU A 96 12.21 -8.46 7.63
N LEU A 97 11.37 -8.63 6.60
CA LEU A 97 11.85 -8.84 5.24
C LEU A 97 12.57 -7.59 4.71
N GLY A 98 12.02 -6.40 5.02
CA GLY A 98 12.60 -5.12 4.63
C GLY A 98 14.00 -4.86 5.20
N SER A 99 14.39 -5.52 6.30
CA SER A 99 15.75 -5.45 6.84
C SER A 99 16.79 -6.27 6.05
N HIS A 100 16.34 -7.14 5.13
CA HIS A 100 17.22 -7.94 4.26
C HIS A 100 17.32 -7.28 2.87
N LEU A 101 18.51 -6.84 2.49
CA LEU A 101 18.73 -6.09 1.24
C LEU A 101 18.25 -6.88 0.02
N ASP A 102 18.63 -8.16 -0.08
CA ASP A 102 18.24 -9.04 -1.21
C ASP A 102 16.71 -9.14 -1.37
N CYS A 103 15.97 -9.21 -0.24
CA CYS A 103 14.51 -9.23 -0.28
C CYS A 103 13.93 -7.91 -0.78
N THR A 104 14.49 -6.80 -0.34
CA THR A 104 14.04 -5.45 -0.72
C THR A 104 14.33 -5.18 -2.20
N GLU A 105 15.52 -5.53 -2.68
CA GLU A 105 15.90 -5.39 -4.09
C GLU A 105 15.03 -6.26 -4.99
N PHE A 106 14.78 -7.51 -4.58
CA PHE A 106 13.90 -8.40 -5.30
C PHE A 106 12.47 -7.84 -5.40
N LEU A 107 11.91 -7.38 -4.27
CA LEU A 107 10.56 -6.79 -4.22
C LEU A 107 10.45 -5.58 -5.16
N ASN A 108 11.40 -4.64 -5.06
CA ASN A 108 11.41 -3.44 -5.89
C ASN A 108 11.51 -3.78 -7.39
N THR A 109 12.37 -4.73 -7.76
CA THR A 109 12.51 -5.19 -9.13
C THR A 109 11.22 -5.84 -9.63
N TYR A 110 10.63 -6.71 -8.82
CA TYR A 110 9.39 -7.42 -9.15
C TYR A 110 8.21 -6.47 -9.38
N LEU A 111 8.07 -5.43 -8.55
CA LEU A 111 7.05 -4.39 -8.72
C LEU A 111 7.31 -3.52 -9.95
N LYS A 112 8.58 -3.12 -10.16
CA LYS A 112 8.98 -2.30 -11.32
C LYS A 112 8.70 -3.00 -12.66
N GLU A 113 8.95 -4.32 -12.77
CA GLU A 113 8.62 -5.12 -13.96
C GLU A 113 7.11 -5.11 -14.27
N ARG A 114 6.29 -4.87 -13.23
CA ARG A 114 4.82 -4.75 -13.33
C ARG A 114 4.34 -3.32 -13.41
N LYS A 115 5.27 -2.38 -13.70
CA LYS A 115 5.04 -0.93 -13.83
C LYS A 115 4.59 -0.24 -12.54
N ILE A 116 4.75 -0.87 -11.39
CA ILE A 116 4.55 -0.23 -10.08
C ILE A 116 5.90 0.29 -9.63
N GLN A 117 6.01 1.61 -9.46
CA GLN A 117 7.26 2.26 -9.10
C GLN A 117 7.15 2.98 -7.76
N ILE A 118 8.14 2.75 -6.91
CA ILE A 118 8.35 3.49 -5.68
C ILE A 118 9.53 4.43 -5.92
N ASN A 119 9.26 5.73 -5.98
CA ASN A 119 10.26 6.76 -6.20
C ASN A 119 10.86 7.20 -4.87
N GLN A 120 12.19 7.21 -4.76
CA GLN A 120 12.90 7.68 -3.58
C GLN A 120 13.52 9.05 -3.84
N LYS A 121 13.37 9.98 -2.88
CA LYS A 121 14.07 11.28 -2.85
C LYS A 121 14.81 11.39 -1.53
N ILE A 122 16.05 11.88 -1.59
CA ILE A 122 16.90 12.12 -0.43
C ILE A 122 17.25 13.60 -0.41
N ASN A 123 16.85 14.30 0.66
CA ASN A 123 17.22 15.69 0.93
C ASN A 123 18.26 15.66 2.06
N LYS A 124 19.47 16.14 1.79
CA LYS A 124 20.56 16.30 2.78
C LYS A 124 20.56 17.74 3.30
N PHE A 125 20.90 17.91 4.58
CA PHE A 125 21.01 19.21 5.25
C PHE A 125 22.48 19.54 5.50
#